data_f68f47142622abb7fb2e64d7ef46d9c9
#
_entry.id   f68f47142622abb7fb2e64d7ef46d9c9
#
_cell.length_a   1.000
_cell.length_b   1.000
_cell.length_c   1.000
_cell.angle_alpha   90.00
_cell.angle_beta   90.00
_cell.angle_gamma   90.00
#
_symmetry.space_group_name_H-M   'P 1'
#
loop_
_entity.id
_entity.type
_entity.pdbx_description
1 polymer ?
#
loop_
_entity_poly.entity_id
_entity_poly.type
_entity_poly.pdbx_seq_one_letter_code
_entity_poly.pdbx_strand_id
1 'polypeptide(L)'
;MKFIIRKILLIILEIISRFKMKGRVVTKLNLCSGHQEIPGYTSADFNFVANLTINLSRGKLPFKSDSIEVVTCISAINYFTRERGQEIVNEIYRVLCIGGLARFSSQDLEWIAKRYIEKDAEFFFQKLPNGKERFEGKTMGDKFNSWFYGYKTSGGSSKYFYDYETLADLFITAGFSVVEKRGYMDSRIEKIELIDNRKNQVFFLEAVK
;
A
#
# COMPACT_ATOMS: atom_id res chain seq x y z
N MET A 1 -10.92 -12.00 23.60
CA MET A 1 -10.70 -10.84 24.49
C MET A 1 -9.51 -9.98 24.05
N LYS A 2 -8.27 -10.46 23.95
CA LYS A 2 -7.08 -9.67 23.52
C LYS A 2 -7.25 -8.95 22.17
N PHE A 3 -7.87 -9.55 21.16
CA PHE A 3 -8.11 -8.97 19.83
C PHE A 3 -9.07 -7.77 19.87
N ILE A 4 -10.13 -7.86 20.65
CA ILE A 4 -11.13 -6.78 20.81
C ILE A 4 -10.50 -5.58 21.50
N ILE A 5 -9.76 -5.83 22.60
CA ILE A 5 -9.05 -4.78 23.34
C ILE A 5 -8.06 -4.05 22.43
N ARG A 6 -7.28 -4.79 21.63
CA ARG A 6 -6.34 -4.18 20.66
C ARG A 6 -7.05 -3.30 19.62
N LYS A 7 -8.22 -3.72 19.11
CA LYS A 7 -9.01 -2.89 18.18
C LYS A 7 -9.51 -1.61 18.82
N ILE A 8 -10.00 -1.69 20.06
CA ILE A 8 -10.48 -0.52 20.82
C ILE A 8 -9.33 0.47 21.03
N LEU A 9 -8.16 -0.02 21.46
CA LEU A 9 -6.98 0.82 21.66
C LEU A 9 -6.54 1.51 20.36
N LEU A 10 -6.56 0.82 19.22
CA LEU A 10 -6.24 1.43 17.92
C LEU A 10 -7.24 2.52 17.53
N ILE A 11 -8.53 2.35 17.82
CA ILE A 11 -9.55 3.39 17.57
C ILE A 11 -9.30 4.62 18.44
N ILE A 12 -8.98 4.43 19.71
CA ILE A 12 -8.64 5.52 20.63
C ILE A 12 -7.39 6.26 20.12
N LEU A 13 -6.35 5.52 19.72
CA LEU A 13 -5.14 6.10 19.15
C LEU A 13 -5.40 6.85 17.85
N GLU A 14 -6.30 6.36 17.01
CA GLU A 14 -6.71 7.07 15.79
C GLU A 14 -7.30 8.45 16.14
N ILE A 15 -8.18 8.52 17.13
CA ILE A 15 -8.76 9.79 17.58
C ILE A 15 -7.66 10.72 18.12
N ILE A 16 -6.80 10.22 19.00
CA ILE A 16 -5.70 10.98 19.60
C ILE A 16 -4.73 11.49 18.53
N SER A 17 -4.34 10.63 17.58
CA SER A 17 -3.38 11.00 16.55
C SER A 17 -3.95 12.05 15.59
N ARG A 18 -5.25 11.98 15.25
CA ARG A 18 -5.94 13.01 14.47
C ARG A 18 -5.90 14.38 15.16
N PHE A 19 -6.10 14.40 16.48
CA PHE A 19 -5.97 15.63 17.28
C PHE A 19 -4.54 16.15 17.29
N LYS A 20 -3.54 15.29 17.47
CA LYS A 20 -2.11 15.65 17.45
C LYS A 20 -1.67 16.21 16.10
N MET A 21 -2.28 15.77 15.01
CA MET A 21 -1.97 16.23 13.65
C MET A 21 -2.66 17.56 13.31
N LYS A 22 -3.67 17.98 14.10
CA LYS A 22 -4.37 19.24 13.89
C LYS A 22 -3.41 20.43 14.06
N GLY A 23 -3.24 21.21 12.98
CA GLY A 23 -2.32 22.36 12.96
C GLY A 23 -0.86 22.04 12.63
N ARG A 24 -0.48 20.76 12.45
CA ARG A 24 0.83 20.42 11.93
C ARG A 24 0.87 20.57 10.40
N VAL A 25 1.98 21.08 9.90
CA VAL A 25 2.28 21.09 8.47
C VAL A 25 2.84 19.72 8.11
N VAL A 26 2.14 19.01 7.25
CA VAL A 26 2.54 17.71 6.69
C VAL A 26 2.57 17.88 5.19
N THR A 27 3.74 17.73 4.58
CA THR A 27 3.90 17.85 3.12
C THR A 27 4.15 16.50 2.44
N LYS A 28 4.68 15.52 3.18
CA LYS A 28 4.96 14.18 2.66
C LYS A 28 4.34 13.12 3.56
N LEU A 29 3.62 12.17 2.96
CA LEU A 29 2.82 11.17 3.66
C LEU A 29 3.18 9.76 3.16
N ASN A 30 3.55 8.85 4.08
CA ASN A 30 3.74 7.44 3.79
C ASN A 30 2.55 6.65 4.34
N LEU A 31 1.62 6.25 3.47
CA LEU A 31 0.42 5.49 3.82
C LEU A 31 0.71 4.00 3.92
N CYS A 32 0.05 3.34 4.87
CA CYS A 32 0.26 1.92 5.17
C CYS A 32 1.74 1.60 5.40
N SER A 33 2.39 2.48 6.15
CA SER A 33 3.85 2.49 6.36
C SER A 33 4.39 1.24 7.05
N GLY A 34 3.54 0.44 7.71
CA GLY A 34 4.00 -0.65 8.56
C GLY A 34 4.91 -0.13 9.66
N HIS A 35 6.16 -0.57 9.62
CA HIS A 35 7.25 -0.10 10.52
C HIS A 35 8.28 0.77 9.79
N GLN A 36 8.03 1.14 8.54
CA GLN A 36 8.96 1.94 7.75
C GLN A 36 8.89 3.41 8.17
N GLU A 37 10.01 3.93 8.63
CA GLU A 37 10.20 5.35 8.89
C GLU A 37 11.04 5.95 7.75
N ILE A 38 10.50 6.97 7.09
CA ILE A 38 11.17 7.70 6.01
C ILE A 38 11.41 9.13 6.50
N PRO A 39 12.67 9.60 6.55
CA PRO A 39 12.98 10.96 6.97
C PRO A 39 12.21 12.01 6.15
N GLY A 40 11.54 12.93 6.83
CA GLY A 40 10.72 13.98 6.22
C GLY A 40 9.29 13.54 5.85
N TYR A 41 8.91 12.27 6.04
CA TYR A 41 7.55 11.79 5.83
C TYR A 41 6.81 11.59 7.16
N THR A 42 5.53 11.87 7.17
CA THR A 42 4.63 11.41 8.23
C THR A 42 4.18 10.00 7.89
N SER A 43 4.52 9.03 8.72
CA SER A 43 4.05 7.66 8.61
C SER A 43 2.58 7.56 9.04
N ALA A 44 1.75 6.87 8.27
CA ALA A 44 0.34 6.66 8.55
C ALA A 44 -0.05 5.20 8.34
N ASP A 45 -0.54 4.55 9.39
CA ASP A 45 -0.96 3.16 9.37
C ASP A 45 -1.94 2.85 10.49
N PHE A 46 -2.65 1.73 10.44
CA PHE A 46 -3.50 1.26 11.52
C PHE A 46 -2.73 0.39 12.51
N ASN A 47 -1.65 0.95 13.06
CA ASN A 47 -0.78 0.30 14.04
C ASN A 47 -0.38 1.27 15.18
N PHE A 48 0.44 0.79 16.12
CA PHE A 48 0.87 1.55 17.30
C PHE A 48 2.13 2.40 17.09
N VAL A 49 2.85 2.22 15.99
CA VAL A 49 4.16 2.86 15.76
C VAL A 49 4.09 4.02 14.75
N ALA A 50 3.04 4.10 13.94
CA ALA A 50 2.89 5.18 12.99
C ALA A 50 2.70 6.54 13.66
N ASN A 51 3.22 7.60 13.07
CA ASN A 51 3.01 8.99 13.53
C ASN A 51 1.51 9.35 13.53
N LEU A 52 0.77 8.84 12.54
CA LEU A 52 -0.68 8.96 12.42
C LEU A 52 -1.30 7.57 12.41
N THR A 53 -1.95 7.18 13.50
CA THR A 53 -2.78 5.98 13.49
C THR A 53 -4.06 6.27 12.73
N ILE A 54 -4.29 5.57 11.61
CA ILE A 54 -5.46 5.75 10.74
C ILE A 54 -5.94 4.44 10.14
N ASN A 55 -7.24 4.22 10.20
CA ASN A 55 -7.87 3.09 9.54
C ASN A 55 -8.35 3.49 8.13
N LEU A 56 -7.55 3.20 7.12
CA LEU A 56 -7.91 3.46 5.72
C LEU A 56 -9.05 2.59 5.18
N SER A 57 -9.48 1.55 5.92
CA SER A 57 -10.69 0.81 5.54
C SER A 57 -11.97 1.64 5.68
N ARG A 58 -11.90 2.83 6.29
CA ARG A 58 -13.01 3.76 6.52
C ARG A 58 -12.50 5.19 6.73
N GLY A 59 -13.35 6.14 6.44
CA GLY A 59 -13.09 7.56 6.72
C GLY A 59 -12.13 8.24 5.74
N LYS A 60 -11.91 9.50 5.97
CA LYS A 60 -11.11 10.41 5.16
C LYS A 60 -9.76 10.67 5.81
N LEU A 61 -8.78 11.06 5.01
CA LEU A 61 -7.49 11.54 5.49
C LEU A 61 -7.68 12.87 6.26
N PRO A 62 -7.04 13.05 7.44
CA PRO A 62 -7.24 14.23 8.29
C PRO A 62 -6.43 15.44 7.82
N PHE A 63 -6.32 15.63 6.51
CA PHE A 63 -5.59 16.73 5.89
C PHE A 63 -6.52 17.57 5.04
N LYS A 64 -6.19 18.86 4.88
CA LYS A 64 -6.89 19.76 3.98
C LYS A 64 -6.68 19.32 2.52
N SER A 65 -7.59 19.72 1.64
CA SER A 65 -7.36 19.64 0.21
C SER A 65 -6.11 20.44 -0.17
N ASP A 66 -5.39 19.98 -1.18
CA ASP A 66 -4.23 20.68 -1.77
C ASP A 66 -3.13 21.06 -0.76
N SER A 67 -2.84 20.15 0.19
CA SER A 67 -1.88 20.42 1.28
C SER A 67 -0.68 19.48 1.33
N ILE A 68 -0.70 18.38 0.59
CA ILE A 68 0.35 17.35 0.57
C ILE A 68 1.09 17.40 -0.77
N GLU A 69 2.41 17.37 -0.74
CA GLU A 69 3.25 17.34 -1.94
C GLU A 69 3.48 15.92 -2.46
N VAL A 70 3.67 14.97 -1.56
CA VAL A 70 3.98 13.58 -1.90
C VAL A 70 3.19 12.62 -1.03
N VAL A 71 2.55 11.63 -1.67
CA VAL A 71 1.94 10.47 -1.00
C VAL A 71 2.55 9.19 -1.52
N THR A 72 3.03 8.34 -0.63
CA THR A 72 3.52 6.99 -0.97
C THR A 72 2.64 5.91 -0.34
N CYS A 73 2.43 4.80 -1.06
CA CYS A 73 1.72 3.62 -0.56
C CYS A 73 2.32 2.38 -1.22
N ILE A 74 3.26 1.75 -0.54
CA ILE A 74 4.06 0.65 -1.09
C ILE A 74 3.52 -0.70 -0.64
N SER A 75 3.10 -1.52 -1.62
CA SER A 75 2.61 -2.91 -1.43
C SER A 75 1.45 -3.05 -0.43
N ALA A 76 0.50 -2.13 -0.44
CA ALA A 76 -0.57 -2.13 0.55
C ALA A 76 -1.99 -1.96 -0.02
N ILE A 77 -2.16 -1.40 -1.22
CA ILE A 77 -3.48 -1.14 -1.80
C ILE A 77 -4.31 -2.43 -2.00
N ASN A 78 -3.65 -3.57 -2.19
CA ASN A 78 -4.28 -4.88 -2.34
C ASN A 78 -5.01 -5.39 -1.07
N TYR A 79 -4.81 -4.78 0.10
CA TYR A 79 -5.55 -5.11 1.32
C TYR A 79 -6.94 -4.46 1.42
N PHE A 80 -7.31 -3.67 0.43
CA PHE A 80 -8.63 -3.04 0.31
C PHE A 80 -9.41 -3.67 -0.84
N THR A 81 -10.78 -3.59 -0.80
CA THR A 81 -11.59 -3.92 -1.96
C THR A 81 -11.35 -2.90 -3.07
N ARG A 82 -11.73 -3.21 -4.32
CA ARG A 82 -11.55 -2.28 -5.44
C ARG A 82 -12.28 -0.96 -5.20
N GLU A 83 -13.51 -1.02 -4.70
CA GLU A 83 -14.33 0.17 -4.39
C GLU A 83 -13.64 1.02 -3.32
N ARG A 84 -13.14 0.38 -2.27
CA ARG A 84 -12.40 1.09 -1.23
C ARG A 84 -11.06 1.64 -1.73
N GLY A 85 -10.40 0.93 -2.63
CA GLY A 85 -9.21 1.40 -3.35
C GLY A 85 -9.51 2.71 -4.08
N GLN A 86 -10.62 2.78 -4.81
CA GLN A 86 -11.05 4.01 -5.50
C GLN A 86 -11.29 5.17 -4.52
N GLU A 87 -11.97 4.92 -3.41
CA GLU A 87 -12.20 5.95 -2.38
C GLU A 87 -10.88 6.46 -1.78
N ILE A 88 -9.91 5.57 -1.54
CA ILE A 88 -8.58 5.94 -1.04
C ILE A 88 -7.85 6.81 -2.07
N VAL A 89 -7.87 6.44 -3.35
CA VAL A 89 -7.23 7.20 -4.41
C VAL A 89 -7.89 8.57 -4.58
N ASN A 90 -9.23 8.66 -4.49
CA ASN A 90 -9.95 9.94 -4.51
C ASN A 90 -9.54 10.85 -3.33
N GLU A 91 -9.36 10.29 -2.13
CA GLU A 91 -8.88 11.04 -0.97
C GLU A 91 -7.43 11.51 -1.13
N ILE A 92 -6.58 10.69 -1.74
CA ILE A 92 -5.20 11.07 -2.07
C ILE A 92 -5.19 12.20 -3.08
N TYR A 93 -6.00 12.12 -4.13
CA TYR A 93 -6.19 13.22 -5.09
C TYR A 93 -6.65 14.50 -4.38
N ARG A 94 -7.60 14.40 -3.47
CA ARG A 94 -8.10 15.57 -2.72
C ARG A 94 -6.99 16.25 -1.91
N VAL A 95 -6.17 15.48 -1.19
CA VAL A 95 -5.15 16.05 -0.29
C VAL A 95 -3.89 16.49 -1.01
N LEU A 96 -3.54 15.92 -2.16
CA LEU A 96 -2.39 16.32 -2.94
C LEU A 96 -2.60 17.75 -3.49
N CYS A 97 -1.57 18.58 -3.43
CA CYS A 97 -1.53 19.87 -4.12
C CYS A 97 -1.41 19.66 -5.63
N ILE A 98 -1.69 20.70 -6.41
CA ILE A 98 -1.48 20.68 -7.86
C ILE A 98 0.00 20.42 -8.14
N GLY A 99 0.29 19.49 -9.04
CA GLY A 99 1.66 19.01 -9.30
C GLY A 99 2.21 18.01 -8.25
N GLY A 100 1.42 17.70 -7.21
CA GLY A 100 1.80 16.73 -6.18
C GLY A 100 1.87 15.30 -6.73
N LEU A 101 2.72 14.49 -6.13
CA LEU A 101 3.07 13.15 -6.59
C LEU A 101 2.46 12.06 -5.70
N ALA A 102 1.89 11.04 -6.34
CA ALA A 102 1.53 9.76 -5.70
C ALA A 102 2.45 8.65 -6.20
N ARG A 103 3.12 7.91 -5.30
CA ARG A 103 3.91 6.72 -5.61
C ARG A 103 3.28 5.50 -5.00
N PHE A 104 2.91 4.53 -5.84
CA PHE A 104 2.27 3.29 -5.43
C PHE A 104 3.03 2.08 -5.93
N SER A 105 2.97 0.99 -5.16
CA SER A 105 3.24 -0.33 -5.70
C SER A 105 2.17 -1.32 -5.24
N SER A 106 1.93 -2.32 -6.06
CA SER A 106 1.05 -3.44 -5.77
C SER A 106 1.71 -4.74 -6.18
N GLN A 107 1.30 -5.84 -5.54
CA GLN A 107 1.62 -7.17 -6.05
C GLN A 107 1.11 -7.28 -7.49
N ASP A 108 1.97 -7.81 -8.37
CA ASP A 108 1.72 -7.85 -9.81
C ASP A 108 0.96 -9.12 -10.19
N LEU A 109 -0.32 -8.94 -10.54
CA LEU A 109 -1.21 -10.04 -10.95
C LEU A 109 -0.70 -10.71 -12.24
N GLU A 110 -0.24 -9.93 -13.21
CA GLU A 110 0.29 -10.45 -14.47
C GLU A 110 1.54 -11.30 -14.22
N TRP A 111 2.47 -10.79 -13.41
CA TRP A 111 3.71 -11.47 -13.08
C TRP A 111 3.48 -12.84 -12.43
N ILE A 112 2.56 -12.96 -11.47
CA ILE A 112 2.30 -14.23 -10.79
C ILE A 112 1.50 -15.21 -11.66
N ALA A 113 0.55 -14.71 -12.48
CA ALA A 113 -0.20 -15.52 -13.42
C ALA A 113 0.73 -16.17 -14.46
N LYS A 114 1.69 -15.41 -15.00
CA LYS A 114 2.70 -15.92 -15.92
C LYS A 114 3.49 -17.07 -15.32
N ARG A 115 4.00 -16.92 -14.09
CA ARG A 115 4.74 -17.98 -13.39
C ARG A 115 3.90 -19.25 -13.17
N TYR A 116 2.62 -19.10 -12.89
CA TYR A 116 1.73 -20.25 -12.74
C TYR A 116 1.54 -20.99 -14.08
N ILE A 117 1.33 -20.26 -15.17
CA ILE A 117 1.19 -20.83 -16.52
C ILE A 117 2.47 -21.52 -16.96
N GLU A 118 3.64 -20.92 -16.72
CA GLU A 118 4.97 -21.45 -17.03
C GLU A 118 5.40 -22.60 -16.10
N LYS A 119 4.58 -22.96 -15.11
CA LYS A 119 4.88 -24.06 -14.15
C LYS A 119 6.18 -23.82 -13.36
N ASP A 120 6.44 -22.59 -12.95
CA ASP A 120 7.63 -22.19 -12.21
C ASP A 120 7.69 -22.84 -10.82
N ALA A 121 8.17 -24.10 -10.78
CA ALA A 121 8.27 -24.87 -9.55
C ALA A 121 9.30 -24.28 -8.58
N GLU A 122 10.38 -23.68 -9.08
CA GLU A 122 11.42 -23.07 -8.23
C GLU A 122 10.79 -21.93 -7.39
N PHE A 123 10.00 -21.09 -8.01
CA PHE A 123 9.30 -20.02 -7.30
C PHE A 123 8.25 -20.53 -6.31
N PHE A 124 7.36 -21.45 -6.76
CA PHE A 124 6.24 -21.86 -5.91
C PHE A 124 6.64 -22.78 -4.76
N PHE A 125 7.69 -23.57 -4.90
CA PHE A 125 8.16 -24.49 -3.85
C PHE A 125 9.40 -24.00 -3.09
N GLN A 126 9.72 -22.70 -3.22
CA GLN A 126 10.85 -22.11 -2.50
C GLN A 126 10.65 -22.17 -0.98
N LYS A 127 11.78 -22.31 -0.28
CA LYS A 127 11.81 -22.28 1.19
C LYS A 127 12.36 -20.95 1.69
N LEU A 128 11.88 -20.53 2.84
CA LEU A 128 12.43 -19.42 3.59
C LEU A 128 13.78 -19.83 4.23
N PRO A 129 14.63 -18.87 4.67
CA PRO A 129 15.90 -19.17 5.33
C PRO A 129 15.79 -20.08 6.55
N ASN A 130 14.63 -20.12 7.21
CA ASN A 130 14.34 -20.99 8.35
C ASN A 130 13.88 -22.41 7.94
N GLY A 131 13.95 -22.76 6.64
CA GLY A 131 13.58 -24.07 6.09
C GLY A 131 12.07 -24.27 5.87
N LYS A 132 11.22 -23.35 6.33
CA LYS A 132 9.77 -23.42 6.11
C LYS A 132 9.44 -23.10 4.66
N GLU A 133 8.39 -23.73 4.13
CA GLU A 133 7.84 -23.36 2.84
C GLU A 133 7.32 -21.91 2.87
N ARG A 134 7.60 -21.16 1.80
CA ARG A 134 7.15 -19.78 1.67
C ARG A 134 5.65 -19.71 1.46
N PHE A 135 5.11 -20.65 0.69
CA PHE A 135 3.69 -20.70 0.35
C PHE A 135 3.07 -21.98 0.91
N GLU A 136 1.85 -21.86 1.42
CA GLU A 136 1.10 -22.95 2.02
C GLU A 136 0.55 -23.91 0.93
N GLY A 137 0.28 -25.16 1.33
CA GLY A 137 -0.33 -26.17 0.49
C GLY A 137 0.66 -27.10 -0.20
N LYS A 138 0.12 -28.16 -0.85
CA LYS A 138 0.90 -29.26 -1.44
C LYS A 138 1.07 -29.11 -2.94
N THR A 139 0.07 -28.60 -3.62
CA THR A 139 0.06 -28.43 -5.07
C THR A 139 0.51 -27.04 -5.47
N MET A 140 0.91 -26.87 -6.73
CA MET A 140 1.23 -25.53 -7.27
C MET A 140 -0.02 -24.62 -7.20
N GLY A 141 -1.23 -25.17 -7.41
CA GLY A 141 -2.46 -24.42 -7.27
C GLY A 141 -2.70 -23.93 -5.84
N ASP A 142 -2.43 -24.76 -4.83
CA ASP A 142 -2.50 -24.32 -3.42
C ASP A 142 -1.52 -23.18 -3.15
N LYS A 143 -0.28 -23.31 -3.62
CA LYS A 143 0.76 -22.30 -3.43
C LYS A 143 0.46 -20.99 -4.17
N PHE A 144 -0.13 -21.09 -5.35
CA PHE A 144 -0.65 -19.93 -6.09
C PHE A 144 -1.73 -19.21 -5.29
N ASN A 145 -2.72 -19.93 -4.74
CA ASN A 145 -3.73 -19.35 -3.85
C ASN A 145 -3.11 -18.78 -2.58
N SER A 146 -2.12 -19.44 -1.99
CA SER A 146 -1.41 -18.94 -0.82
C SER A 146 -0.69 -17.61 -1.08
N TRP A 147 -0.18 -17.38 -2.31
CA TRP A 147 0.38 -16.09 -2.69
C TRP A 147 -0.66 -14.96 -2.60
N PHE A 148 -1.90 -15.23 -2.98
CA PHE A 148 -3.00 -14.25 -2.89
C PHE A 148 -3.51 -14.05 -1.46
N TYR A 149 -3.78 -15.14 -0.74
CA TYR A 149 -4.55 -15.10 0.51
C TYR A 149 -3.75 -15.51 1.75
N GLY A 150 -2.54 -16.02 1.58
CA GLY A 150 -1.68 -16.50 2.68
C GLY A 150 -1.09 -15.37 3.52
N TYR A 151 -0.86 -14.20 2.94
CA TYR A 151 -0.34 -13.05 3.67
C TYR A 151 -1.46 -12.33 4.42
N LYS A 152 -1.26 -12.18 5.74
CA LYS A 152 -2.23 -11.51 6.61
C LYS A 152 -1.57 -10.34 7.31
N THR A 153 -2.25 -9.21 7.32
CA THR A 153 -1.87 -8.01 8.08
C THR A 153 -2.87 -7.74 9.21
N SER A 154 -2.70 -6.63 9.93
CA SER A 154 -3.70 -6.16 10.91
C SER A 154 -5.08 -5.93 10.29
N GLY A 155 -5.15 -5.68 8.98
CA GLY A 155 -6.39 -5.53 8.21
C GLY A 155 -6.96 -6.83 7.63
N GLY A 156 -6.28 -7.96 7.81
CA GLY A 156 -6.65 -9.26 7.25
C GLY A 156 -5.80 -9.65 6.03
N SER A 157 -6.31 -10.59 5.21
CA SER A 157 -5.70 -10.99 3.95
C SER A 157 -5.97 -9.96 2.85
N SER A 158 -5.23 -10.07 1.74
CA SER A 158 -5.50 -9.30 0.52
C SER A 158 -6.94 -9.51 0.05
N LYS A 159 -7.53 -8.47 -0.52
CA LYS A 159 -8.92 -8.46 -0.96
C LYS A 159 -9.07 -8.24 -2.45
N TYR A 160 -8.12 -7.55 -3.07
CA TYR A 160 -8.11 -7.30 -4.50
C TYR A 160 -6.67 -7.30 -5.03
N PHE A 161 -6.45 -7.82 -6.21
CA PHE A 161 -5.15 -7.87 -6.86
C PHE A 161 -5.21 -7.10 -8.16
N TYR A 162 -4.19 -6.31 -8.37
CA TYR A 162 -4.09 -5.40 -9.50
C TYR A 162 -3.05 -5.89 -10.50
N ASP A 163 -3.34 -5.71 -11.78
CA ASP A 163 -2.36 -5.41 -12.79
C ASP A 163 -2.17 -3.89 -12.88
N TYR A 164 -1.26 -3.46 -13.74
CA TYR A 164 -0.98 -2.03 -13.88
C TYR A 164 -2.21 -1.25 -14.37
N GLU A 165 -2.89 -1.75 -15.40
CA GLU A 165 -4.03 -1.09 -16.04
C GLU A 165 -5.18 -0.89 -15.04
N THR A 166 -5.49 -1.91 -14.26
CA THR A 166 -6.55 -1.83 -13.25
C THR A 166 -6.23 -0.83 -12.13
N LEU A 167 -4.96 -0.76 -11.69
CA LEU A 167 -4.58 0.23 -10.69
C LEU A 167 -4.56 1.64 -11.30
N ALA A 168 -4.04 1.80 -12.52
CA ALA A 168 -3.98 3.08 -13.22
C ALA A 168 -5.38 3.66 -13.45
N ASP A 169 -6.38 2.82 -13.76
CA ASP A 169 -7.77 3.22 -13.92
C ASP A 169 -8.33 3.94 -12.68
N LEU A 170 -7.95 3.52 -11.47
CA LEU A 170 -8.37 4.21 -10.24
C LEU A 170 -7.84 5.64 -10.18
N PHE A 171 -6.60 5.86 -10.62
CA PHE A 171 -5.96 7.19 -10.63
C PHE A 171 -6.52 8.08 -11.74
N ILE A 172 -6.72 7.53 -12.93
CA ILE A 172 -7.35 8.24 -14.04
C ILE A 172 -8.78 8.66 -13.65
N THR A 173 -9.55 7.75 -13.08
CA THR A 173 -10.92 8.02 -12.59
C THR A 173 -10.95 9.09 -11.52
N ALA A 174 -9.93 9.17 -10.66
CA ALA A 174 -9.83 10.22 -9.63
C ALA A 174 -9.43 11.59 -10.19
N GLY A 175 -8.95 11.68 -11.45
CA GLY A 175 -8.63 12.92 -12.14
C GLY A 175 -7.14 13.27 -12.18
N PHE A 176 -6.22 12.33 -11.89
CA PHE A 176 -4.78 12.56 -12.05
C PHE A 176 -4.43 12.88 -13.50
N SER A 177 -3.62 13.93 -13.71
CA SER A 177 -3.25 14.42 -15.05
C SER A 177 -2.21 13.54 -15.76
N VAL A 178 -1.37 12.87 -14.96
CA VAL A 178 -0.35 11.92 -15.45
C VAL A 178 -0.43 10.66 -14.62
N VAL A 179 -0.46 9.50 -15.26
CA VAL A 179 -0.40 8.17 -14.60
C VAL A 179 0.56 7.29 -15.39
N GLU A 180 1.67 6.88 -14.77
CA GLU A 180 2.74 6.19 -15.48
C GLU A 180 3.20 4.93 -14.73
N LYS A 181 3.49 3.86 -15.51
CA LYS A 181 4.23 2.71 -15.00
C LYS A 181 5.69 3.12 -14.85
N ARG A 182 6.25 2.85 -13.67
CA ARG A 182 7.65 3.15 -13.33
C ARG A 182 8.38 1.87 -12.92
N GLY A 183 9.70 1.92 -13.03
CA GLY A 183 10.56 0.87 -12.52
C GLY A 183 10.83 0.98 -11.01
N TYR A 184 11.46 -0.03 -10.48
CA TYR A 184 12.03 0.00 -9.13
C TYR A 184 13.11 1.08 -9.08
N MET A 185 13.02 1.98 -8.10
CA MET A 185 13.90 3.16 -7.94
C MET A 185 13.88 4.16 -9.12
N ASP A 186 12.95 4.02 -10.06
CA ASP A 186 12.71 5.00 -11.12
C ASP A 186 11.52 5.88 -10.70
N SER A 187 11.79 7.12 -10.31
CA SER A 187 10.78 8.03 -9.76
C SER A 187 11.19 9.50 -9.91
N ARG A 188 10.18 10.39 -9.95
CA ARG A 188 10.36 11.83 -9.78
C ARG A 188 10.59 12.24 -8.33
N ILE A 189 10.37 11.32 -7.39
CA ILE A 189 10.54 11.56 -5.95
C ILE A 189 12.01 11.42 -5.59
N GLU A 190 12.58 12.43 -4.96
CA GLU A 190 13.96 12.39 -4.48
C GLU A 190 14.12 11.32 -3.38
N LYS A 191 15.30 10.72 -3.31
CA LYS A 191 15.67 9.70 -2.32
C LYS A 191 14.73 8.49 -2.35
N ILE A 192 14.36 8.07 -3.56
CA ILE A 192 13.44 6.95 -3.79
C ILE A 192 13.93 5.64 -3.17
N GLU A 193 15.23 5.48 -2.96
CA GLU A 193 15.85 4.34 -2.29
C GLU A 193 15.41 4.16 -0.84
N LEU A 194 14.88 5.22 -0.22
CA LEU A 194 14.30 5.17 1.13
C LEU A 194 12.83 4.72 1.12
N ILE A 195 12.19 4.73 -0.05
CA ILE A 195 10.76 4.48 -0.24
C ILE A 195 10.54 3.09 -0.83
N ASP A 196 11.16 2.82 -1.97
CA ASP A 196 11.03 1.55 -2.68
C ASP A 196 11.77 0.44 -1.93
N ASN A 197 11.05 -0.44 -1.28
CA ASN A 197 11.61 -1.52 -0.47
C ASN A 197 11.41 -2.92 -1.06
N ARG A 198 10.82 -3.03 -2.27
CA ARG A 198 10.57 -4.30 -2.95
C ARG A 198 10.90 -4.18 -4.43
N LYS A 199 11.90 -4.95 -4.87
CA LYS A 199 12.32 -4.98 -6.28
C LYS A 199 11.46 -5.93 -7.13
N ASN A 200 11.06 -7.05 -6.57
CA ASN A 200 10.44 -8.15 -7.30
C ASN A 200 8.97 -8.35 -6.86
N GLN A 201 8.17 -8.97 -7.72
CA GLN A 201 6.78 -9.39 -7.46
C GLN A 201 5.80 -8.21 -7.34
N VAL A 202 6.24 -7.01 -7.66
CA VAL A 202 5.41 -5.79 -7.65
C VAL A 202 5.67 -4.99 -8.91
N PHE A 203 4.68 -4.23 -9.31
CA PHE A 203 4.86 -3.13 -10.24
C PHE A 203 4.75 -1.80 -9.49
N PHE A 204 5.25 -0.75 -10.11
CA PHE A 204 5.18 0.61 -9.56
C PHE A 204 4.37 1.51 -10.48
N LEU A 205 3.62 2.40 -9.85
CA LEU A 205 2.84 3.44 -10.49
C LEU A 205 3.21 4.78 -9.87
N GLU A 206 3.38 5.79 -10.70
CA GLU A 206 3.53 7.17 -10.27
C GLU A 206 2.48 8.03 -10.96
N ALA A 207 1.83 8.90 -10.20
CA ALA A 207 0.79 9.78 -10.71
C ALA A 207 0.98 11.22 -10.24
N VAL A 208 0.61 12.17 -11.10
CA VAL A 208 0.68 13.63 -10.84
C VAL A 208 -0.73 14.20 -10.83
N LYS A 209 -1.07 14.98 -9.81
CA LYS A 209 -2.31 15.72 -9.75
C LYS A 209 -2.33 16.91 -10.69
#